data_b218df1825428c60524d7883a651a420
#
_entry.id   b218df1825428c60524d7883a651a420
#
_cell.length_a   1.000
_cell.length_b   1.000
_cell.length_c   1.000
_cell.angle_alpha   90.00
_cell.angle_beta   90.00
_cell.angle_gamma   90.00
#
_symmetry.space_group_name_H-M   'P 1'
#
loop_
_entity.id
_entity.type
_entity.pdbx_description
1 polymer ?
#
loop_
_entity_poly.entity_id
_entity_poly.type
_entity_poly.pdbx_seq_one_letter_code
_entity_poly.pdbx_strand_id
1 'polypeptide(L)'
;MINAPWGEGAIGTARWTGVSLKKVIKYCGGLKDDGAHVEFFGADTYFKKGHVYNYAVSVPVTKMKVNEVLLAWEMNGEALPPIHGAPLRVVVMGYIGARSCKWLTRVNVIADPSMAPVQMKEYLYYTPQLGKQNVTYSNGFSIQKMPVASAIMTPINHDVIIHDGSITFTGWAYSGSGWPERVEISPDGGGVWYEVPAENLSKKYYHAWRVWSATIPVDAEGWLEFCVRTWDDALNTQPTFVRSAWNWDLHVTSSCHRVKLYSVNKSKPMTQKRLKQFEDRGLPFLPLTRPVPFDLETDEEYAAEMRRRGPRDPQE
;
A
#
# COMPACT_ATOMS: atom_id res chain seq x y z
N MET A 1 -2.76 5.97 4.42
CA MET A 1 -3.87 6.65 3.69
C MET A 1 -4.31 7.87 4.48
N ILE A 2 -4.74 8.93 3.80
CA ILE A 2 -5.15 10.20 4.46
C ILE A 2 -6.36 10.00 5.39
N ASN A 3 -7.27 9.11 5.03
CA ASN A 3 -8.56 8.96 5.71
C ASN A 3 -8.57 7.92 6.84
N ALA A 4 -7.52 7.12 6.99
CA ALA A 4 -7.45 6.08 8.01
C ALA A 4 -6.00 5.68 8.28
N PRO A 5 -5.64 5.39 9.54
CA PRO A 5 -4.28 5.01 9.93
C PRO A 5 -4.00 3.53 9.60
N TRP A 6 -4.16 3.15 8.34
CA TRP A 6 -3.85 1.81 7.85
C TRP A 6 -2.34 1.62 7.77
N GLY A 7 -1.85 0.47 8.28
CA GLY A 7 -0.51 -0.02 7.99
C GLY A 7 -0.45 -0.79 6.66
N GLU A 8 0.74 -1.18 6.28
CA GLU A 8 1.04 -1.86 5.01
C GLU A 8 0.36 -3.24 4.91
N GLY A 9 -0.01 -3.84 6.05
CA GLY A 9 -0.74 -5.11 6.10
C GLY A 9 -2.25 -5.00 5.92
N ALA A 10 -2.81 -3.79 5.68
CA ALA A 10 -4.26 -3.59 5.50
C ALA A 10 -4.77 -4.04 4.13
N ILE A 11 -4.38 -5.23 3.69
CA ILE A 11 -4.79 -5.90 2.47
C ILE A 11 -5.01 -7.39 2.77
N GLY A 12 -5.95 -8.04 2.10
CA GLY A 12 -6.24 -9.45 2.29
C GLY A 12 -6.70 -10.12 1.01
N THR A 13 -6.50 -11.43 0.95
CA THR A 13 -7.01 -12.29 -0.10
C THR A 13 -8.00 -13.29 0.50
N ALA A 14 -9.13 -13.48 -0.13
CA ALA A 14 -10.13 -14.43 0.28
C ALA A 14 -10.66 -15.22 -0.93
N ARG A 15 -11.16 -16.41 -0.66
CA ARG A 15 -11.93 -17.21 -1.62
C ARG A 15 -13.40 -16.84 -1.51
N TRP A 16 -13.99 -16.46 -2.63
CA TRP A 16 -15.38 -16.05 -2.69
C TRP A 16 -16.22 -17.09 -3.43
N THR A 17 -17.37 -17.46 -2.85
CA THR A 17 -18.40 -18.29 -3.51
C THR A 17 -19.56 -17.40 -3.91
N GLY A 18 -20.00 -17.56 -5.16
CA GLY A 18 -21.07 -16.74 -5.70
C GLY A 18 -21.40 -17.07 -7.14
N VAL A 19 -22.21 -16.24 -7.76
CA VAL A 19 -22.58 -16.33 -9.17
C VAL A 19 -21.98 -15.19 -9.97
N SER A 20 -21.52 -15.50 -11.18
CA SER A 20 -21.05 -14.47 -12.13
C SER A 20 -22.18 -13.52 -12.50
N LEU A 21 -21.93 -12.22 -12.36
CA LEU A 21 -22.88 -11.20 -12.78
C LEU A 21 -23.24 -11.32 -14.26
N LYS A 22 -22.31 -11.70 -15.13
CA LYS A 22 -22.57 -11.98 -16.56
C LYS A 22 -23.68 -13.00 -16.77
N LYS A 23 -23.68 -14.10 -15.97
CA LYS A 23 -24.73 -15.11 -16.03
C LYS A 23 -26.08 -14.57 -15.59
N VAL A 24 -26.10 -13.78 -14.51
CA VAL A 24 -27.33 -13.15 -13.99
C VAL A 24 -27.93 -12.20 -15.02
N ILE A 25 -27.14 -11.29 -15.57
CA ILE A 25 -27.61 -10.34 -16.60
C ILE A 25 -28.14 -11.10 -17.83
N LYS A 26 -27.45 -12.14 -18.28
CA LYS A 26 -27.93 -12.98 -19.39
C LYS A 26 -29.27 -13.63 -19.06
N TYR A 27 -29.45 -14.15 -17.86
CA TYR A 27 -30.71 -14.74 -17.40
C TYR A 27 -31.86 -13.73 -17.34
N CYS A 28 -31.56 -12.45 -17.01
CA CYS A 28 -32.53 -11.35 -16.98
C CYS A 28 -32.84 -10.74 -18.37
N GLY A 29 -32.40 -11.36 -19.46
CA GLY A 29 -32.69 -10.89 -20.83
C GLY A 29 -31.53 -10.18 -21.52
N GLY A 30 -30.37 -10.04 -20.88
CA GLY A 30 -29.16 -9.48 -21.48
C GLY A 30 -29.02 -7.97 -21.29
N LEU A 31 -28.10 -7.37 -22.03
CA LEU A 31 -27.85 -5.93 -22.03
C LEU A 31 -28.70 -5.26 -23.11
N LYS A 32 -29.15 -4.06 -22.86
CA LYS A 32 -29.66 -3.14 -23.89
C LYS A 32 -28.49 -2.54 -24.68
N ASP A 33 -28.74 -2.05 -25.87
CA ASP A 33 -27.70 -1.59 -26.81
C ASP A 33 -26.86 -0.42 -26.29
N ASP A 34 -27.43 0.43 -25.44
CA ASP A 34 -26.79 1.58 -24.80
C ASP A 34 -26.10 1.28 -23.46
N GLY A 35 -26.19 0.04 -22.97
CA GLY A 35 -25.62 -0.35 -21.69
C GLY A 35 -24.08 -0.40 -21.69
N ALA A 36 -23.43 0.61 -21.13
CA ALA A 36 -21.98 0.73 -21.06
C ALA A 36 -21.39 0.47 -19.67
N HIS A 37 -22.18 0.71 -18.61
CA HIS A 37 -21.78 0.51 -17.23
C HIS A 37 -22.79 -0.36 -16.47
N VAL A 38 -22.27 -1.05 -15.43
CA VAL A 38 -23.11 -1.74 -14.43
C VAL A 38 -22.92 -1.04 -13.11
N GLU A 39 -24.01 -0.54 -12.56
CA GLU A 39 -24.06 0.19 -11.30
C GLU A 39 -24.58 -0.70 -10.19
N PHE A 40 -23.97 -0.59 -9.02
CA PHE A 40 -24.30 -1.35 -7.80
C PHE A 40 -24.71 -0.39 -6.69
N PHE A 41 -25.82 -0.70 -5.99
CA PHE A 41 -26.27 0.01 -4.81
C PHE A 41 -26.14 -0.88 -3.57
N GLY A 42 -25.49 -0.35 -2.53
CA GLY A 42 -25.49 -0.92 -1.19
C GLY A 42 -26.69 -0.45 -0.37
N ALA A 43 -27.03 -1.22 0.68
CA ALA A 43 -28.03 -0.80 1.67
C ALA A 43 -27.49 0.33 2.57
N ASP A 44 -26.17 0.49 2.65
CA ASP A 44 -25.51 1.48 3.46
C ASP A 44 -25.72 2.90 2.91
N THR A 45 -25.84 3.82 3.86
CA THR A 45 -25.97 5.25 3.59
C THR A 45 -24.84 6.01 4.29
N TYR A 46 -24.49 7.17 3.76
CA TYR A 46 -23.54 8.06 4.39
C TYR A 46 -23.97 9.51 4.27
N PHE A 47 -23.57 10.29 5.28
CA PHE A 47 -23.88 11.72 5.34
C PHE A 47 -22.70 12.54 4.81
N LYS A 48 -22.96 13.43 3.86
CA LYS A 48 -21.95 14.33 3.32
C LYS A 48 -22.55 15.68 2.94
N LYS A 49 -21.96 16.77 3.46
CA LYS A 49 -22.36 18.16 3.16
C LYS A 49 -23.87 18.43 3.29
N GLY A 50 -24.48 17.94 4.37
CA GLY A 50 -25.90 18.15 4.64
C GLY A 50 -26.87 17.18 3.94
N HIS A 51 -26.37 16.24 3.15
CA HIS A 51 -27.18 15.28 2.40
C HIS A 51 -26.85 13.83 2.77
N VAL A 52 -27.87 12.97 2.71
CA VAL A 52 -27.74 11.52 2.85
C VAL A 52 -27.66 10.91 1.46
N TYR A 53 -26.67 10.05 1.25
CA TYR A 53 -26.47 9.31 0.00
C TYR A 53 -26.43 7.82 0.27
N ASN A 54 -26.96 7.01 -0.65
CA ASN A 54 -26.68 5.59 -0.69
C ASN A 54 -25.29 5.35 -1.27
N TYR A 55 -24.62 4.29 -0.80
CA TYR A 55 -23.40 3.85 -1.44
C TYR A 55 -23.72 3.31 -2.83
N ALA A 56 -23.25 3.97 -3.86
CA ALA A 56 -23.43 3.53 -5.23
C ALA A 56 -22.13 3.72 -6.04
N VAL A 57 -21.79 2.74 -6.85
CA VAL A 57 -20.60 2.71 -7.71
C VAL A 57 -20.89 1.96 -8.99
N SER A 58 -20.13 2.22 -10.05
CA SER A 58 -20.26 1.49 -11.30
C SER A 58 -18.94 1.02 -11.86
N VAL A 59 -19.00 -0.04 -12.66
CA VAL A 59 -17.87 -0.56 -13.43
C VAL A 59 -18.26 -0.68 -14.90
N PRO A 60 -17.31 -0.57 -15.85
CA PRO A 60 -17.59 -0.80 -17.27
C PRO A 60 -18.14 -2.20 -17.52
N VAL A 61 -19.09 -2.32 -18.43
CA VAL A 61 -19.67 -3.61 -18.87
C VAL A 61 -18.61 -4.58 -19.36
N THR A 62 -17.51 -4.08 -19.94
CA THR A 62 -16.37 -4.90 -20.37
C THR A 62 -15.80 -5.75 -19.23
N LYS A 63 -15.75 -5.21 -17.99
CA LYS A 63 -15.29 -5.95 -16.79
C LYS A 63 -16.21 -7.11 -16.45
N MET A 64 -17.51 -6.94 -16.60
CA MET A 64 -18.48 -8.03 -16.44
C MET A 64 -18.39 -9.05 -17.58
N LYS A 65 -18.20 -8.61 -18.84
CA LYS A 65 -18.13 -9.49 -20.02
C LYS A 65 -16.99 -10.51 -19.93
N VAL A 66 -15.85 -10.15 -19.32
CA VAL A 66 -14.74 -11.07 -19.07
C VAL A 66 -14.91 -11.96 -17.84
N ASN A 67 -16.09 -11.95 -17.22
CA ASN A 67 -16.46 -12.79 -16.08
C ASN A 67 -15.70 -12.49 -14.77
N GLU A 68 -15.30 -11.26 -14.56
CA GLU A 68 -14.52 -10.81 -13.41
C GLU A 68 -15.35 -9.99 -12.41
N VAL A 69 -16.67 -10.12 -12.44
CA VAL A 69 -17.59 -9.55 -11.46
C VAL A 69 -18.46 -10.67 -10.89
N LEU A 70 -18.36 -10.89 -9.58
CA LEU A 70 -19.04 -11.93 -8.84
C LEU A 70 -20.07 -11.33 -7.88
N LEU A 71 -21.25 -11.91 -7.79
CA LEU A 71 -22.21 -11.71 -6.72
C LEU A 71 -21.97 -12.82 -5.69
N ALA A 72 -21.35 -12.45 -4.56
CA ALA A 72 -20.85 -13.41 -3.58
C ALA A 72 -21.73 -13.44 -2.31
N TRP A 73 -21.95 -14.65 -1.77
CA TRP A 73 -22.68 -14.90 -0.52
C TRP A 73 -21.87 -15.72 0.51
N GLU A 74 -20.66 -16.24 0.14
CA GLU A 74 -19.73 -16.89 1.05
C GLU A 74 -18.32 -16.32 0.91
N MET A 75 -17.57 -16.40 1.99
CA MET A 75 -16.17 -16.03 2.06
C MET A 75 -15.38 -17.13 2.79
N ASN A 76 -14.33 -17.64 2.15
CA ASN A 76 -13.48 -18.74 2.67
C ASN A 76 -14.23 -20.05 3.01
N GLY A 77 -15.35 -20.31 2.33
CA GLY A 77 -16.17 -21.53 2.51
C GLY A 77 -17.23 -21.40 3.60
N GLU A 78 -17.39 -20.23 4.20
CA GLU A 78 -18.41 -19.95 5.21
C GLU A 78 -19.37 -18.87 4.70
N ALA A 79 -20.57 -18.82 5.31
CA ALA A 79 -21.54 -17.78 5.02
C ALA A 79 -20.94 -16.40 5.23
N LEU A 80 -21.23 -15.46 4.33
CA LEU A 80 -20.68 -14.12 4.37
C LEU A 80 -21.06 -13.41 5.68
N PRO A 81 -20.09 -12.93 6.49
CA PRO A 81 -20.37 -12.18 7.70
C PRO A 81 -21.02 -10.81 7.39
N PRO A 82 -21.84 -10.26 8.30
CA PRO A 82 -22.49 -8.95 8.11
C PRO A 82 -21.49 -7.83 7.75
N ILE A 83 -20.34 -7.76 8.43
CA ILE A 83 -19.31 -6.73 8.20
C ILE A 83 -18.71 -6.83 6.78
N HIS A 84 -18.70 -8.01 6.19
CA HIS A 84 -18.22 -8.27 4.83
C HIS A 84 -19.31 -8.17 3.77
N GLY A 85 -20.56 -7.81 4.15
CA GLY A 85 -21.62 -7.45 3.22
C GLY A 85 -22.74 -8.49 3.05
N ALA A 86 -22.97 -9.38 4.05
CA ALA A 86 -24.10 -10.30 4.01
C ALA A 86 -25.44 -9.54 3.82
N PRO A 87 -26.45 -10.13 3.14
CA PRO A 87 -26.45 -11.47 2.58
C PRO A 87 -25.76 -11.61 1.22
N LEU A 88 -25.52 -10.49 0.51
CA LEU A 88 -24.97 -10.51 -0.85
C LEU A 88 -24.07 -9.29 -1.06
N ARG A 89 -22.91 -9.53 -1.68
CA ARG A 89 -22.00 -8.46 -2.07
C ARG A 89 -21.50 -8.61 -3.50
N VAL A 90 -21.00 -7.52 -4.07
CA VAL A 90 -20.22 -7.54 -5.30
C VAL A 90 -18.74 -7.76 -4.98
N VAL A 91 -18.05 -8.58 -5.77
CA VAL A 91 -16.60 -8.67 -5.83
C VAL A 91 -16.17 -8.37 -7.25
N VAL A 92 -15.41 -7.29 -7.43
CA VAL A 92 -14.85 -6.86 -8.72
C VAL A 92 -13.36 -7.16 -8.70
N MET A 93 -12.95 -8.21 -9.38
CA MET A 93 -11.58 -8.72 -9.34
C MET A 93 -10.60 -7.71 -9.95
N GLY A 94 -9.47 -7.44 -9.28
CA GLY A 94 -8.42 -6.56 -9.76
C GLY A 94 -8.74 -5.05 -9.77
N TYR A 95 -9.95 -4.67 -9.33
CA TYR A 95 -10.35 -3.27 -9.19
C TYR A 95 -10.17 -2.78 -7.76
N ILE A 96 -10.12 -1.45 -7.59
CA ILE A 96 -10.08 -0.85 -6.25
C ILE A 96 -11.27 -1.33 -5.41
N GLY A 97 -11.01 -1.64 -4.13
CA GLY A 97 -12.01 -2.20 -3.22
C GLY A 97 -13.33 -1.42 -3.14
N ALA A 98 -13.27 -0.11 -3.39
CA ALA A 98 -14.45 0.75 -3.46
C ALA A 98 -15.48 0.31 -4.52
N ARG A 99 -15.10 -0.45 -5.54
CA ARG A 99 -16.03 -0.97 -6.56
C ARG A 99 -16.70 -2.27 -6.13
N SER A 100 -16.22 -2.92 -5.11
CA SER A 100 -16.78 -4.16 -4.54
C SER A 100 -17.85 -3.84 -3.50
N CYS A 101 -19.02 -3.42 -3.98
CA CYS A 101 -20.15 -2.97 -3.16
C CYS A 101 -20.63 -4.06 -2.20
N LYS A 102 -20.76 -3.72 -0.90
CA LYS A 102 -21.32 -4.58 0.16
C LYS A 102 -22.82 -4.35 0.30
N TRP A 103 -23.52 -5.29 0.95
CA TRP A 103 -24.94 -5.22 1.23
C TRP A 103 -25.76 -4.85 -0.02
N LEU A 104 -25.50 -5.57 -1.11
CA LEU A 104 -26.06 -5.28 -2.43
C LEU A 104 -27.60 -5.33 -2.43
N THR A 105 -28.25 -4.25 -2.83
CA THR A 105 -29.70 -4.14 -2.93
C THR A 105 -30.19 -4.02 -4.37
N ARG A 106 -29.40 -3.44 -5.26
CA ARG A 106 -29.83 -3.18 -6.64
C ARG A 106 -28.64 -3.19 -7.60
N VAL A 107 -28.89 -3.68 -8.79
CA VAL A 107 -27.97 -3.64 -9.94
C VAL A 107 -28.69 -2.99 -11.11
N ASN A 108 -28.09 -1.94 -11.68
CA ASN A 108 -28.61 -1.26 -12.86
C ASN A 108 -27.60 -1.39 -14.02
N VAL A 109 -28.12 -1.48 -15.23
CA VAL A 109 -27.31 -1.27 -16.45
C VAL A 109 -27.59 0.13 -16.95
N ILE A 110 -26.55 0.94 -17.13
CA ILE A 110 -26.64 2.36 -17.44
C ILE A 110 -25.69 2.71 -18.58
N ALA A 111 -25.99 3.79 -19.31
CA ALA A 111 -25.18 4.23 -20.45
C ALA A 111 -23.87 4.89 -20.02
N ASP A 112 -23.91 5.69 -18.95
CA ASP A 112 -22.76 6.46 -18.44
C ASP A 112 -22.30 5.92 -17.10
N PRO A 113 -21.08 6.28 -16.61
CA PRO A 113 -20.64 5.99 -15.26
C PRO A 113 -21.64 6.52 -14.21
N SER A 114 -21.75 5.82 -13.07
CA SER A 114 -22.59 6.27 -11.95
C SER A 114 -22.28 7.72 -11.55
N MET A 115 -23.32 8.52 -11.38
CA MET A 115 -23.20 9.91 -10.91
C MET A 115 -23.16 10.03 -9.39
N ALA A 116 -23.12 8.90 -8.65
CA ALA A 116 -23.02 8.89 -7.21
C ALA A 116 -21.70 9.56 -6.74
N PRO A 117 -21.74 10.29 -5.58
CA PRO A 117 -20.54 10.99 -5.09
C PRO A 117 -19.31 10.11 -4.90
N VAL A 118 -19.47 8.85 -4.46
CA VAL A 118 -18.35 7.89 -4.34
C VAL A 118 -17.67 7.60 -5.68
N GLN A 119 -18.43 7.65 -6.77
CA GLN A 119 -17.87 7.45 -8.13
C GLN A 119 -17.25 8.72 -8.69
N MET A 120 -17.94 9.88 -8.52
CA MET A 120 -17.63 11.12 -9.23
C MET A 120 -16.73 12.08 -8.46
N LYS A 121 -16.63 11.93 -7.14
CA LYS A 121 -15.91 12.88 -6.25
C LYS A 121 -14.91 12.22 -5.31
N GLU A 122 -14.92 10.89 -5.25
CA GLU A 122 -14.03 10.10 -4.40
C GLU A 122 -13.35 9.04 -5.26
N TYR A 123 -12.22 8.51 -4.76
CA TYR A 123 -11.42 7.53 -5.50
C TYR A 123 -11.09 7.99 -6.93
N LEU A 124 -10.64 9.25 -7.03
CA LEU A 124 -10.17 9.85 -8.27
C LEU A 124 -8.65 9.83 -8.31
N TYR A 125 -8.10 9.60 -9.49
CA TYR A 125 -6.70 9.78 -9.79
C TYR A 125 -6.51 11.07 -10.60
N TYR A 126 -5.51 11.84 -10.25
CA TYR A 126 -5.18 13.09 -10.92
C TYR A 126 -3.78 12.99 -11.54
N THR A 127 -3.57 13.69 -12.64
CA THR A 127 -2.23 13.79 -13.21
C THR A 127 -1.32 14.64 -12.31
N PRO A 128 0.02 14.43 -12.32
CA PRO A 128 0.94 15.19 -11.50
C PRO A 128 0.94 16.70 -11.72
N GLN A 129 0.41 17.16 -12.85
CA GLN A 129 0.31 18.61 -13.18
C GLN A 129 -0.84 19.32 -12.45
N LEU A 130 -1.79 18.56 -11.88
CA LEU A 130 -2.90 19.12 -11.15
C LEU A 130 -2.56 19.27 -9.67
N GLY A 131 -2.78 20.45 -9.15
CA GLY A 131 -2.52 20.81 -7.76
C GLY A 131 -3.65 21.64 -7.16
N LYS A 132 -3.44 22.17 -5.96
CA LYS A 132 -4.44 22.91 -5.18
C LYS A 132 -5.17 24.01 -5.96
N GLN A 133 -4.52 24.64 -6.95
CA GLN A 133 -5.06 25.80 -7.65
C GLN A 133 -5.96 25.43 -8.84
N ASN A 134 -5.78 24.23 -9.42
CA ASN A 134 -6.43 23.85 -10.67
C ASN A 134 -7.14 22.48 -10.61
N VAL A 135 -7.13 21.81 -9.45
CA VAL A 135 -7.84 20.54 -9.25
C VAL A 135 -9.34 20.76 -9.16
N THR A 136 -10.10 20.01 -9.94
CA THR A 136 -11.56 19.91 -9.90
C THR A 136 -11.97 18.46 -10.04
N TYR A 137 -13.17 18.08 -9.60
CA TYR A 137 -13.66 16.70 -9.78
C TYR A 137 -13.74 16.29 -11.24
N SER A 138 -14.01 17.24 -12.15
CA SER A 138 -14.16 16.97 -13.57
C SER A 138 -12.85 16.64 -14.31
N ASN A 139 -11.69 16.97 -13.72
CA ASN A 139 -10.40 16.62 -14.30
C ASN A 139 -9.70 15.44 -13.59
N GLY A 140 -10.43 14.77 -12.71
CA GLY A 140 -10.02 13.50 -12.09
C GLY A 140 -10.50 12.29 -12.88
N PHE A 141 -9.72 11.23 -12.86
CA PHE A 141 -10.06 9.93 -13.46
C PHE A 141 -10.57 9.00 -12.37
N SER A 142 -11.77 8.43 -12.56
CA SER A 142 -12.30 7.43 -11.65
C SER A 142 -11.40 6.20 -11.59
N ILE A 143 -10.88 5.89 -10.41
CA ILE A 143 -10.02 4.74 -10.19
C ILE A 143 -10.87 3.48 -10.35
N GLN A 144 -10.46 2.62 -11.28
CA GLN A 144 -11.07 1.34 -11.55
C GLN A 144 -10.08 0.21 -11.25
N LYS A 145 -9.21 -0.10 -12.19
CA LYS A 145 -8.21 -1.16 -12.08
C LYS A 145 -7.06 -0.70 -11.19
N MET A 146 -6.63 -1.58 -10.27
CA MET A 146 -5.48 -1.32 -9.43
C MET A 146 -4.16 -1.51 -10.18
N PRO A 147 -3.20 -0.63 -10.00
CA PRO A 147 -1.84 -0.82 -10.53
C PRO A 147 -1.11 -1.94 -9.79
N VAL A 148 0.07 -2.29 -10.31
CA VAL A 148 1.04 -3.12 -9.59
C VAL A 148 1.47 -2.40 -8.31
N ALA A 149 1.49 -3.11 -7.20
CA ALA A 149 1.86 -2.58 -5.89
C ALA A 149 2.55 -3.63 -5.04
N SER A 150 3.45 -3.20 -4.17
CA SER A 150 4.10 -4.05 -3.17
C SER A 150 4.45 -3.24 -1.93
N ALA A 151 4.61 -3.91 -0.79
CA ALA A 151 5.07 -3.28 0.43
C ALA A 151 5.94 -4.23 1.26
N ILE A 152 6.83 -3.65 2.05
CA ILE A 152 7.54 -4.30 3.15
C ILE A 152 6.63 -4.20 4.37
N MET A 153 6.30 -5.33 5.02
CA MET A 153 5.54 -5.38 6.25
C MET A 153 6.44 -5.43 7.48
N THR A 154 7.54 -6.18 7.37
CA THR A 154 8.57 -6.28 8.43
C THR A 154 9.96 -6.32 7.82
N PRO A 155 10.93 -5.64 8.47
CA PRO A 155 10.81 -4.70 9.58
C PRO A 155 9.99 -3.45 9.23
N ILE A 156 9.44 -2.77 10.23
CA ILE A 156 8.69 -1.53 10.01
C ILE A 156 9.62 -0.31 9.94
N ASN A 157 9.10 0.78 9.39
CA ASN A 157 9.86 2.01 9.22
C ASN A 157 10.37 2.54 10.58
N HIS A 158 11.65 2.90 10.63
CA HIS A 158 12.40 3.37 11.79
C HIS A 158 12.79 2.29 12.83
N ASP A 159 12.62 1.01 12.54
CA ASP A 159 13.14 -0.05 13.40
C ASP A 159 14.67 -0.01 13.47
N VAL A 160 15.18 -0.42 14.64
CA VAL A 160 16.60 -0.69 14.86
C VAL A 160 16.82 -2.19 14.74
N ILE A 161 17.60 -2.60 13.76
CA ILE A 161 17.82 -4.00 13.45
C ILE A 161 19.26 -4.40 13.78
N ILE A 162 19.42 -5.27 14.80
CA ILE A 162 20.70 -5.91 15.10
C ILE A 162 20.76 -7.22 14.33
N HIS A 163 21.77 -7.37 13.49
CA HIS A 163 21.89 -8.51 12.59
C HIS A 163 23.33 -9.00 12.43
N ASP A 164 23.54 -10.16 11.80
CA ASP A 164 24.83 -10.82 11.56
C ASP A 164 25.31 -10.69 10.10
N GLY A 165 25.10 -9.52 9.47
CA GLY A 165 25.48 -9.28 8.07
C GLY A 165 24.35 -9.51 7.07
N SER A 166 23.15 -9.89 7.52
CA SER A 166 21.97 -10.00 6.67
C SER A 166 20.69 -9.62 7.43
N ILE A 167 19.69 -9.15 6.69
CA ILE A 167 18.38 -8.79 7.25
C ILE A 167 17.30 -9.54 6.49
N THR A 168 16.34 -10.11 7.23
CA THR A 168 15.15 -10.76 6.67
C THR A 168 14.00 -9.79 6.59
N PHE A 169 13.39 -9.70 5.41
CA PHE A 169 12.22 -8.87 5.12
C PHE A 169 11.04 -9.76 4.77
N THR A 170 9.85 -9.32 5.15
CA THR A 170 8.58 -9.91 4.69
C THR A 170 7.67 -8.83 4.14
N GLY A 171 6.83 -9.21 3.21
CA GLY A 171 5.91 -8.26 2.60
C GLY A 171 4.86 -8.92 1.71
N TRP A 172 4.16 -8.09 0.97
CA TRP A 172 3.19 -8.51 -0.02
C TRP A 172 3.45 -7.84 -1.37
N ALA A 173 2.95 -8.46 -2.41
CA ALA A 173 2.92 -7.94 -3.77
C ALA A 173 1.54 -8.21 -4.39
N TYR A 174 1.05 -7.31 -5.24
CA TYR A 174 -0.27 -7.37 -5.86
C TYR A 174 -0.25 -6.80 -7.28
N SER A 175 -1.09 -7.35 -8.16
CA SER A 175 -1.43 -6.76 -9.45
C SER A 175 -2.94 -6.83 -9.71
N GLY A 176 -3.51 -5.71 -10.12
CA GLY A 176 -4.89 -5.65 -10.60
C GLY A 176 -5.09 -6.23 -12.01
N SER A 177 -4.00 -6.64 -12.69
CA SER A 177 -4.04 -7.19 -14.05
C SER A 177 -3.99 -8.72 -14.10
N GLY A 178 -3.36 -9.35 -13.10
CA GLY A 178 -3.12 -10.79 -13.08
C GLY A 178 -2.55 -11.19 -11.73
N TRP A 179 -1.28 -11.55 -11.68
CA TRP A 179 -0.55 -11.88 -10.46
C TRP A 179 0.86 -11.28 -10.46
N PRO A 180 1.44 -11.02 -9.27
CA PRO A 180 2.86 -10.70 -9.15
C PRO A 180 3.71 -11.89 -9.61
N GLU A 181 4.60 -11.67 -10.56
CA GLU A 181 5.49 -12.70 -11.07
C GLU A 181 6.82 -12.70 -10.32
N ARG A 182 7.41 -11.52 -10.14
CA ARG A 182 8.70 -11.31 -9.51
C ARG A 182 8.65 -10.18 -8.49
N VAL A 183 9.35 -10.35 -7.39
CA VAL A 183 9.56 -9.31 -6.37
C VAL A 183 11.05 -9.08 -6.21
N GLU A 184 11.45 -7.83 -6.09
CA GLU A 184 12.83 -7.41 -5.90
C GLU A 184 12.92 -6.43 -4.74
N ILE A 185 13.97 -6.56 -3.93
CA ILE A 185 14.28 -5.69 -2.80
C ILE A 185 15.65 -5.03 -2.99
N SER A 186 15.74 -3.76 -2.64
CA SER A 186 16.97 -2.97 -2.70
C SER A 186 17.35 -2.48 -1.30
N PRO A 187 18.64 -2.60 -0.90
CA PRO A 187 19.14 -2.10 0.38
C PRO A 187 19.65 -0.65 0.31
N ASP A 188 19.66 -0.03 -0.86
CA ASP A 188 20.31 1.25 -1.15
C ASP A 188 19.40 2.26 -1.88
N GLY A 189 18.11 2.17 -1.62
CA GLY A 189 17.13 3.12 -2.18
C GLY A 189 16.83 2.92 -3.67
N GLY A 190 17.21 1.78 -4.26
CA GLY A 190 16.89 1.42 -5.65
C GLY A 190 18.09 1.42 -6.60
N GLY A 191 19.32 1.44 -6.09
CA GLY A 191 20.53 1.28 -6.89
C GLY A 191 20.80 -0.16 -7.27
N VAL A 192 20.87 -1.04 -6.28
CA VAL A 192 21.04 -2.49 -6.46
C VAL A 192 19.76 -3.24 -6.10
N TRP A 193 19.41 -4.28 -6.85
CA TRP A 193 18.21 -5.07 -6.62
C TRP A 193 18.53 -6.56 -6.44
N TYR A 194 17.98 -7.15 -5.41
CA TYR A 194 18.01 -8.58 -5.13
C TYR A 194 16.63 -9.17 -5.43
N GLU A 195 16.60 -10.20 -6.27
CA GLU A 195 15.36 -10.93 -6.54
C GLU A 195 14.99 -11.80 -5.34
N VAL A 196 13.72 -11.77 -4.96
CA VAL A 196 13.15 -12.69 -3.96
C VAL A 196 13.05 -14.07 -4.60
N PRO A 197 13.65 -15.14 -4.02
CA PRO A 197 13.56 -16.48 -4.55
C PRO A 197 12.10 -16.93 -4.77
N ALA A 198 11.82 -17.57 -5.89
CA ALA A 198 10.45 -17.94 -6.29
C ALA A 198 9.75 -18.85 -5.26
N GLU A 199 10.52 -19.71 -4.58
CA GLU A 199 10.05 -20.58 -3.49
C GLU A 199 9.62 -19.81 -2.23
N ASN A 200 10.09 -18.59 -2.07
CA ASN A 200 9.74 -17.69 -0.97
C ASN A 200 8.54 -16.79 -1.27
N LEU A 201 7.91 -16.97 -2.43
CA LEU A 201 6.65 -16.33 -2.75
C LEU A 201 5.50 -17.31 -2.58
N SER A 202 4.41 -16.88 -1.93
CA SER A 202 3.21 -17.69 -1.81
C SER A 202 2.62 -18.05 -3.17
N LYS A 203 1.74 -19.08 -3.19
CA LYS A 203 1.13 -19.59 -4.42
C LYS A 203 0.44 -18.47 -5.23
N LYS A 204 0.55 -18.54 -6.56
CA LYS A 204 -0.11 -17.64 -7.50
C LYS A 204 -1.61 -17.91 -7.56
N TYR A 205 -2.38 -16.84 -7.45
CA TYR A 205 -3.81 -16.81 -7.76
C TYR A 205 -4.13 -15.55 -8.54
N TYR A 206 -5.05 -15.66 -9.47
CA TYR A 206 -5.47 -14.55 -10.30
C TYR A 206 -6.12 -13.45 -9.47
N HIS A 207 -5.65 -12.20 -9.60
CA HIS A 207 -6.08 -11.02 -8.83
C HIS A 207 -5.96 -11.17 -7.30
N ALA A 208 -5.06 -12.01 -6.82
CA ALA A 208 -4.74 -12.13 -5.40
C ALA A 208 -3.32 -11.62 -5.11
N TRP A 209 -3.10 -11.20 -3.89
CA TRP A 209 -1.74 -10.87 -3.46
C TRP A 209 -0.86 -12.11 -3.37
N ARG A 210 0.45 -11.90 -3.40
CA ARG A 210 1.45 -12.89 -3.00
C ARG A 210 2.21 -12.33 -1.81
N VAL A 211 2.30 -13.13 -0.75
CA VAL A 211 3.18 -12.83 0.39
C VAL A 211 4.57 -13.34 0.03
N TRP A 212 5.59 -12.60 0.41
CA TRP A 212 6.99 -12.92 0.12
C TRP A 212 7.88 -12.76 1.36
N SER A 213 9.01 -13.45 1.36
CA SER A 213 10.07 -13.31 2.35
C SER A 213 11.45 -13.36 1.66
N ALA A 214 12.35 -12.48 2.07
CA ALA A 214 13.71 -12.45 1.54
C ALA A 214 14.72 -12.10 2.63
N THR A 215 15.84 -12.81 2.65
CA THR A 215 17.02 -12.46 3.45
C THR A 215 18.09 -11.91 2.52
N ILE A 216 18.46 -10.65 2.68
CA ILE A 216 19.44 -9.98 1.84
C ILE A 216 20.68 -9.61 2.63
N PRO A 217 21.88 -9.63 2.01
CA PRO A 217 23.11 -9.20 2.67
C PRO A 217 23.08 -7.70 2.92
N VAL A 218 23.49 -7.30 4.13
CA VAL A 218 23.61 -5.90 4.54
C VAL A 218 24.88 -5.74 5.35
N ASP A 219 25.88 -5.09 4.76
CA ASP A 219 27.16 -4.84 5.45
C ASP A 219 27.24 -3.45 6.08
N ALA A 220 26.53 -2.48 5.53
CA ALA A 220 26.53 -1.10 6.02
C ALA A 220 25.79 -0.96 7.36
N GLU A 221 26.26 -0.02 8.19
CA GLU A 221 25.62 0.36 9.46
C GLU A 221 25.06 1.78 9.41
N GLY A 222 24.13 2.06 10.31
CA GLY A 222 23.43 3.35 10.38
C GLY A 222 22.10 3.35 9.65
N TRP A 223 21.60 4.53 9.30
CA TRP A 223 20.34 4.68 8.58
C TRP A 223 20.48 4.25 7.12
N LEU A 224 19.75 3.21 6.75
CA LEU A 224 19.66 2.70 5.39
C LEU A 224 18.22 2.79 4.89
N GLU A 225 18.04 3.06 3.60
CA GLU A 225 16.75 3.06 2.95
C GLU A 225 16.59 1.79 2.10
N PHE A 226 15.64 0.94 2.50
CA PHE A 226 15.26 -0.25 1.74
C PHE A 226 14.02 0.05 0.92
N CYS A 227 13.95 -0.51 -0.27
CA CYS A 227 12.74 -0.42 -1.08
C CYS A 227 12.41 -1.73 -1.77
N VAL A 228 11.13 -1.94 -2.06
CA VAL A 228 10.63 -3.11 -2.75
C VAL A 228 9.85 -2.71 -4.00
N ARG A 229 9.99 -3.51 -5.06
CA ARG A 229 9.15 -3.44 -6.26
C ARG A 229 8.73 -4.82 -6.70
N THR A 230 7.65 -4.89 -7.45
CA THR A 230 7.18 -6.12 -8.06
C THR A 230 6.94 -5.94 -9.55
N TRP A 231 7.03 -7.05 -10.28
CA TRP A 231 6.69 -7.18 -11.68
C TRP A 231 5.53 -8.14 -11.82
N ASP A 232 4.53 -7.78 -12.59
CA ASP A 232 3.40 -8.66 -12.87
C ASP A 232 3.66 -9.54 -14.09
N ASP A 233 2.71 -10.42 -14.39
CA ASP A 233 2.71 -11.33 -15.54
C ASP A 233 2.70 -10.63 -16.90
N ALA A 234 2.34 -9.35 -16.95
CA ALA A 234 2.40 -8.49 -18.13
C ALA A 234 3.64 -7.56 -18.14
N LEU A 235 4.61 -7.81 -17.25
CA LEU A 235 5.84 -7.02 -17.10
C LEU A 235 5.64 -5.56 -16.66
N ASN A 236 4.49 -5.24 -16.10
CA ASN A 236 4.33 -3.94 -15.45
C ASN A 236 5.05 -3.93 -14.10
N THR A 237 5.60 -2.77 -13.74
CA THR A 237 6.29 -2.57 -12.47
C THR A 237 6.00 -1.21 -11.88
N GLN A 238 6.44 -1.01 -10.63
CA GLN A 238 6.27 0.24 -9.91
C GLN A 238 7.35 1.25 -10.27
N PRO A 239 7.01 2.55 -10.41
CA PRO A 239 8.00 3.61 -10.52
C PRO A 239 8.92 3.62 -9.30
N THR A 240 10.22 3.80 -9.52
CA THR A 240 11.20 3.84 -8.43
C THR A 240 10.99 5.05 -7.50
N PHE A 241 10.60 6.19 -8.06
CA PHE A 241 10.46 7.44 -7.30
C PHE A 241 9.00 7.81 -7.07
N VAL A 242 8.68 8.24 -5.84
CA VAL A 242 7.34 8.71 -5.44
C VAL A 242 6.80 9.80 -6.37
N ARG A 243 7.66 10.74 -6.79
CA ARG A 243 7.27 11.84 -7.71
C ARG A 243 6.68 11.35 -9.05
N SER A 244 7.02 10.15 -9.48
CA SER A 244 6.51 9.56 -10.73
C SER A 244 5.09 9.00 -10.60
N ALA A 245 4.66 8.71 -9.37
CA ALA A 245 3.32 8.19 -9.08
C ALA A 245 2.48 9.17 -8.22
N TRP A 246 3.06 10.34 -7.86
CA TRP A 246 2.39 11.32 -7.03
C TRP A 246 1.17 11.92 -7.75
N ASN A 247 0.09 12.10 -7.03
CA ASN A 247 -1.08 12.86 -7.49
C ASN A 247 -1.72 13.60 -6.31
N TRP A 248 -2.56 14.57 -6.63
CA TRP A 248 -3.18 15.46 -5.64
C TRP A 248 -3.94 14.72 -4.52
N ASP A 249 -4.70 13.71 -4.87
CA ASP A 249 -5.57 12.98 -3.93
C ASP A 249 -4.85 11.82 -3.23
N LEU A 250 -3.58 11.61 -3.55
CA LEU A 250 -2.69 10.57 -2.99
C LEU A 250 -3.23 9.14 -3.09
N HIS A 251 -4.27 8.90 -3.89
CA HIS A 251 -4.75 7.56 -4.19
C HIS A 251 -3.82 6.87 -5.20
N VAL A 252 -3.66 5.56 -5.06
CA VAL A 252 -2.86 4.70 -5.96
C VAL A 252 -1.46 5.24 -6.28
N THR A 253 -0.79 5.86 -5.31
CA THR A 253 0.62 6.23 -5.40
C THR A 253 1.49 4.97 -5.31
N SER A 254 1.46 4.17 -6.38
CA SER A 254 2.07 2.84 -6.46
C SER A 254 3.57 2.85 -6.78
N SER A 255 4.33 3.82 -6.28
CA SER A 255 5.79 3.77 -6.35
C SER A 255 6.36 2.68 -5.46
N CYS A 256 7.64 2.34 -5.67
CA CYS A 256 8.36 1.41 -4.79
C CYS A 256 8.17 1.80 -3.32
N HIS A 257 7.66 0.88 -2.51
CA HIS A 257 7.51 1.11 -1.07
C HIS A 257 8.88 1.18 -0.41
N ARG A 258 9.05 2.10 0.55
CA ARG A 258 10.33 2.42 1.19
C ARG A 258 10.22 2.36 2.69
N VAL A 259 11.23 1.78 3.33
CA VAL A 259 11.41 1.79 4.78
C VAL A 259 12.83 2.24 5.11
N LYS A 260 12.98 3.06 6.13
CA LYS A 260 14.28 3.44 6.69
C LYS A 260 14.49 2.66 7.98
N LEU A 261 15.60 1.92 8.04
CA LEU A 261 15.98 1.11 9.17
C LEU A 261 17.34 1.56 9.69
N TYR A 262 17.54 1.44 11.00
CA TYR A 262 18.87 1.62 11.57
C TYR A 262 19.55 0.26 11.68
N SER A 263 20.56 0.04 10.85
CA SER A 263 21.32 -1.18 10.75
C SER A 263 22.45 -1.22 11.78
N VAL A 264 22.53 -2.32 12.54
CA VAL A 264 23.58 -2.60 13.52
C VAL A 264 24.14 -3.98 13.24
N ASN A 265 25.30 -4.03 12.57
CA ASN A 265 25.92 -5.29 12.15
C ASN A 265 26.83 -5.85 13.25
N LYS A 266 26.31 -6.78 14.06
CA LYS A 266 27.06 -7.42 15.14
C LYS A 266 28.15 -8.40 14.65
N SER A 267 28.24 -8.71 13.36
CA SER A 267 29.39 -9.46 12.83
C SER A 267 30.68 -8.64 12.87
N LYS A 268 30.60 -7.30 12.99
CA LYS A 268 31.74 -6.40 13.05
C LYS A 268 32.31 -6.32 14.47
N PRO A 269 33.63 -6.52 14.67
CA PRO A 269 34.22 -6.52 16.01
C PRO A 269 34.01 -5.24 16.81
N MET A 270 34.04 -4.08 16.16
CA MET A 270 33.79 -2.79 16.82
C MET A 270 32.36 -2.66 17.30
N THR A 271 31.40 -3.16 16.54
CA THR A 271 29.98 -3.15 16.91
C THR A 271 29.69 -4.11 18.04
N GLN A 272 30.30 -5.31 18.04
CA GLN A 272 30.22 -6.25 19.18
C GLN A 272 30.72 -5.59 20.47
N LYS A 273 31.88 -4.93 20.41
CA LYS A 273 32.45 -4.21 21.58
C LYS A 273 31.49 -3.12 22.06
N ARG A 274 30.90 -2.35 21.16
CA ARG A 274 29.94 -1.29 21.47
C ARG A 274 28.65 -1.86 22.10
N LEU A 275 28.08 -2.91 21.52
CA LEU A 275 26.88 -3.57 22.06
C LEU A 275 27.14 -4.10 23.48
N LYS A 276 28.27 -4.75 23.71
CA LYS A 276 28.67 -5.24 25.03
C LYS A 276 28.79 -4.11 26.06
N GLN A 277 29.30 -2.94 25.67
CA GLN A 277 29.38 -1.79 26.57
C GLN A 277 28.01 -1.28 27.03
N PHE A 278 26.98 -1.35 26.17
CA PHE A 278 25.61 -1.02 26.54
C PHE A 278 25.02 -2.09 27.48
N GLU A 279 25.24 -3.37 27.16
CA GLU A 279 24.79 -4.51 27.96
C GLU A 279 25.41 -4.47 29.35
N ASP A 280 26.73 -4.29 29.51
CA ASP A 280 27.46 -4.21 30.75
C ASP A 280 26.95 -3.04 31.65
N ARG A 281 26.37 -2.01 31.05
CA ARG A 281 25.78 -0.86 31.74
C ARG A 281 24.29 -1.04 32.03
N GLY A 282 23.68 -2.13 31.60
CA GLY A 282 22.22 -2.34 31.69
C GLY A 282 21.39 -1.33 30.88
N LEU A 283 21.97 -0.76 29.81
CA LEU A 283 21.33 0.23 28.95
C LEU A 283 20.86 -0.40 27.65
N PRO A 284 19.66 -0.07 27.16
CA PRO A 284 19.26 -0.47 25.81
C PRO A 284 20.15 0.23 24.77
N PHE A 285 20.49 -0.48 23.69
CA PHE A 285 21.15 0.15 22.55
C PHE A 285 20.20 1.14 21.89
N LEU A 286 20.50 2.42 22.03
CA LEU A 286 19.78 3.49 21.37
C LEU A 286 20.69 4.13 20.31
N PRO A 287 20.36 3.99 19.01
CA PRO A 287 21.08 4.71 17.98
C PRO A 287 20.86 6.21 18.14
N LEU A 288 21.89 7.01 17.91
CA LEU A 288 21.75 8.46 17.82
C LEU A 288 20.95 8.80 16.54
N THR A 289 19.64 8.76 16.64
CA THR A 289 18.72 8.94 15.53
C THR A 289 18.39 10.41 15.24
N ARG A 290 18.66 11.27 16.22
CA ARG A 290 18.51 12.73 16.11
C ARG A 290 19.66 13.37 16.88
N PRO A 291 20.08 14.58 16.49
CA PRO A 291 20.90 15.38 17.36
C PRO A 291 20.19 15.44 18.71
N VAL A 292 20.87 15.02 19.79
CA VAL A 292 20.34 15.21 21.13
C VAL A 292 20.10 16.72 21.29
N PRO A 293 18.91 17.17 21.68
CA PRO A 293 18.71 18.56 21.99
C PRO A 293 19.77 18.97 23.02
N PHE A 294 20.66 19.83 22.61
CA PHE A 294 21.73 20.27 23.48
C PHE A 294 21.22 21.48 24.25
N ASP A 295 20.93 21.29 25.52
CA ASP A 295 20.56 22.35 26.43
C ASP A 295 21.80 22.88 27.12
N LEU A 296 22.37 23.93 26.56
CA LEU A 296 23.56 24.61 27.07
C LEU A 296 23.35 25.18 28.49
N GLU A 297 22.10 25.41 28.89
CA GLU A 297 21.80 25.98 30.23
C GLU A 297 21.81 24.90 31.31
N THR A 298 21.54 23.63 30.92
CA THR A 298 21.49 22.49 31.86
C THR A 298 22.74 21.62 31.85
N ASP A 299 23.58 21.71 30.82
CA ASP A 299 24.85 21.00 30.74
C ASP A 299 26.02 21.89 31.26
N GLU A 300 26.13 21.99 32.57
CA GLU A 300 27.15 22.80 33.23
C GLU A 300 28.58 22.38 32.87
N GLU A 301 28.85 21.09 32.65
CA GLU A 301 30.20 20.60 32.35
C GLU A 301 30.61 21.05 30.94
N TYR A 302 29.71 20.94 29.95
CA TYR A 302 30.00 21.39 28.60
C TYR A 302 30.08 22.92 28.51
N ALA A 303 29.19 23.61 29.17
CA ALA A 303 29.24 25.07 29.22
C ALA A 303 30.55 25.58 29.92
N ALA A 304 31.04 24.87 30.92
CA ALA A 304 32.32 25.13 31.54
C ALA A 304 33.51 24.87 30.61
N GLU A 305 33.47 23.78 29.86
CA GLU A 305 34.49 23.43 28.87
C GLU A 305 34.52 24.43 27.69
N MET A 306 33.37 24.84 27.21
CA MET A 306 33.31 25.88 26.14
C MET A 306 33.83 27.24 26.61
N ARG A 307 33.59 27.61 27.88
CA ARG A 307 34.18 28.83 28.47
C ARG A 307 35.68 28.73 28.62
N ARG A 308 36.22 27.54 28.92
CA ARG A 308 37.68 27.32 28.99
C ARG A 308 38.38 27.41 27.63
N ARG A 309 37.72 26.93 26.57
CA ARG A 309 38.27 26.95 25.18
C ARG A 309 38.27 28.34 24.55
N GLY A 310 37.48 29.27 25.07
CA GLY A 310 37.29 30.57 24.44
C GLY A 310 36.60 30.53 23.07
N PRO A 311 36.37 31.67 22.43
CA PRO A 311 35.84 31.73 21.09
C PRO A 311 36.84 31.07 20.12
N ARG A 312 36.34 30.17 19.25
CA ARG A 312 37.16 29.56 18.18
C ARG A 312 37.67 30.67 17.27
N ASP A 313 38.98 30.60 16.94
CA ASP A 313 39.53 31.45 15.91
C ASP A 313 38.77 31.16 14.60
N PRO A 314 38.23 32.18 13.91
CA PRO A 314 37.53 32.02 12.65
C PRO A 314 38.37 31.42 11.52
N GLN A 315 39.69 31.19 11.76
CA GLN A 315 40.62 30.64 10.79
C GLN A 315 41.08 29.19 11.03
N GLU A 316 40.58 28.50 12.10
CA GLU A 316 40.64 27.08 12.27
C GLU A 316 39.30 26.41 11.79
#